data_85651da42da7a9aeaeeb458b8076f21d
#
_entry.id   85651da42da7a9aeaeeb458b8076f21d
#
_cell.length_a   1.000
_cell.length_b   1.000
_cell.length_c   1.000
_cell.angle_alpha   90.00
_cell.angle_beta   90.00
_cell.angle_gamma   90.00
#
_symmetry.space_group_name_H-M   'P 1'
#
loop_
_entity.id
_entity.type
_entity.pdbx_description
1 polymer ?
#
loop_
_entity_poly.entity_id
_entity_poly.type
_entity_poly.pdbx_seq_one_letter_code
_entity_poly.pdbx_strand_id
1 'polypeptide(L)'
;LLDTAKGKGIKIHAWVNVYVLWSSKSLPNHERHILHMRQEWLDTTQEWPVDVEKELNMVTVNNNGSEGLFLSPNHPDVNGYLIKVFRELITNYDIDGLHLDYIRYQDAEYGRNPYAIARFKNESGNDPGPWFLEMERSTIASPRLIGNMKRWNNFKRKAVTSLVKDTRALVNEVRPDCIISAAVKPNLYVARERYFQEWNVWLAAGYMDWVVPMNYSPKMREFARNIDVINDNFPKKYREKIIMGIALHNQKPSEAVEKIQFSRLGQFPRISVFSYNIMIKDHRYTSVFDEENH
;
A
#
# COMPACT_ATOMS: atom_id res chain seq x y z
N LEU A 1 17.59 -7.08 18.79
CA LEU A 1 17.62 -6.79 17.35
C LEU A 1 17.98 -5.32 17.09
N LEU A 2 17.23 -4.36 17.64
CA LEU A 2 17.45 -2.90 17.40
C LEU A 2 18.87 -2.48 17.80
N ASP A 3 19.32 -2.83 19.02
CA ASP A 3 20.67 -2.51 19.51
C ASP A 3 21.78 -3.11 18.64
N THR A 4 21.59 -4.37 18.21
CA THR A 4 22.55 -5.06 17.33
C THR A 4 22.65 -4.39 15.96
N ALA A 5 21.52 -3.97 15.40
CA ALA A 5 21.46 -3.27 14.12
C ALA A 5 22.13 -1.88 14.20
N LYS A 6 21.84 -1.13 15.26
CA LYS A 6 22.46 0.19 15.53
C LYS A 6 23.99 0.08 15.66
N GLY A 7 24.48 -0.91 16.38
CA GLY A 7 25.91 -1.17 16.53
C GLY A 7 26.61 -1.49 15.20
N LYS A 8 25.86 -1.83 14.16
CA LYS A 8 26.37 -2.10 12.79
C LYS A 8 26.03 -0.97 11.81
N GLY A 9 25.46 0.13 12.25
CA GLY A 9 25.02 1.23 11.37
C GLY A 9 23.81 0.89 10.49
N ILE A 10 23.06 -0.18 10.82
CA ILE A 10 21.87 -0.62 10.06
C ILE A 10 20.65 0.04 10.67
N LYS A 11 19.86 0.71 9.82
CA LYS A 11 18.58 1.31 10.19
C LYS A 11 17.44 0.32 10.12
N ILE A 12 16.58 0.31 11.12
CA ILE A 12 15.43 -0.60 11.21
C ILE A 12 14.14 0.19 11.08
N HIS A 13 13.33 -0.18 10.10
CA HIS A 13 11.98 0.35 9.92
C HIS A 13 10.94 -0.70 10.34
N ALA A 14 9.95 -0.30 11.12
CA ALA A 14 8.81 -1.15 11.40
C ALA A 14 7.94 -1.27 10.15
N TRP A 15 7.79 -2.48 9.62
CA TRP A 15 6.91 -2.77 8.50
C TRP A 15 5.52 -3.10 9.01
N VAL A 16 4.55 -2.26 8.65
CA VAL A 16 3.15 -2.37 9.10
C VAL A 16 2.24 -2.61 7.91
N ASN A 17 1.48 -3.70 7.95
CA ASN A 17 0.33 -3.90 7.07
C ASN A 17 -0.81 -3.01 7.57
N VAL A 18 -1.17 -1.98 6.82
CA VAL A 18 -2.07 -0.93 7.28
C VAL A 18 -3.53 -1.35 7.23
N TYR A 19 -4.08 -1.58 6.05
CA TYR A 19 -5.49 -1.93 5.91
C TYR A 19 -5.74 -3.44 5.78
N VAL A 20 -4.75 -4.26 5.44
CA VAL A 20 -4.90 -5.72 5.55
C VAL A 20 -4.99 -6.10 7.01
N LEU A 21 -6.13 -6.64 7.40
CA LEU A 21 -6.40 -7.08 8.76
C LEU A 21 -6.02 -8.54 8.97
N TRP A 22 -6.35 -9.41 8.01
CA TRP A 22 -6.12 -10.85 8.13
C TRP A 22 -6.05 -11.52 6.78
N SER A 23 -5.08 -12.41 6.57
CA SER A 23 -4.84 -13.12 5.30
C SER A 23 -4.65 -14.64 5.45
N SER A 24 -4.83 -15.20 6.65
CA SER A 24 -4.82 -16.64 6.87
C SER A 24 -6.18 -17.25 6.59
N LYS A 25 -6.22 -18.51 6.10
CA LYS A 25 -7.46 -19.25 5.91
C LYS A 25 -8.18 -19.63 7.20
N SER A 26 -7.45 -19.75 8.31
CA SER A 26 -8.01 -19.96 9.64
C SER A 26 -8.22 -18.64 10.35
N LEU A 27 -9.26 -18.54 11.16
CA LEU A 27 -9.51 -17.39 12.02
C LEU A 27 -8.37 -17.18 13.03
N PRO A 28 -8.15 -15.92 13.50
CA PRO A 28 -7.19 -15.67 14.57
C PRO A 28 -7.59 -16.41 15.85
N ASN A 29 -6.60 -17.03 16.53
CA ASN A 29 -6.84 -17.77 17.77
C ASN A 29 -7.12 -16.86 18.96
N HIS A 30 -6.71 -15.60 18.91
CA HIS A 30 -6.85 -14.69 20.03
C HIS A 30 -8.20 -13.98 19.99
N GLU A 31 -9.05 -14.21 20.98
CA GLU A 31 -10.43 -13.67 21.06
C GLU A 31 -10.50 -12.13 20.99
N ARG A 32 -9.46 -11.42 21.46
CA ARG A 32 -9.36 -9.95 21.39
C ARG A 32 -8.79 -9.44 20.09
N HIS A 33 -8.61 -10.31 19.08
CA HIS A 33 -8.19 -9.84 17.77
C HIS A 33 -9.26 -8.93 17.16
N ILE A 34 -8.86 -7.88 16.43
CA ILE A 34 -9.77 -6.90 15.83
C ILE A 34 -10.83 -7.56 14.95
N LEU A 35 -10.48 -8.62 14.22
CA LEU A 35 -11.43 -9.38 13.41
C LEU A 35 -12.62 -9.94 14.21
N HIS A 36 -12.42 -10.33 15.46
CA HIS A 36 -13.51 -10.80 16.32
C HIS A 36 -14.29 -9.65 16.95
N MET A 37 -13.61 -8.56 17.26
CA MET A 37 -14.17 -7.46 18.05
C MET A 37 -14.83 -6.36 17.22
N ARG A 38 -14.45 -6.22 15.93
CA ARG A 38 -14.78 -5.07 15.08
C ARG A 38 -15.04 -5.49 13.64
N GLN A 39 -15.91 -6.48 13.43
CA GLN A 39 -16.27 -6.92 12.07
C GLN A 39 -16.93 -5.79 11.26
N GLU A 40 -17.56 -4.84 11.92
CA GLU A 40 -18.12 -3.64 11.31
C GLU A 40 -17.06 -2.75 10.62
N TRP A 41 -15.79 -2.91 10.93
CA TRP A 41 -14.69 -2.19 10.29
C TRP A 41 -14.23 -2.80 8.96
N LEU A 42 -14.70 -4.00 8.63
CA LEU A 42 -14.30 -4.68 7.39
C LEU A 42 -14.80 -3.94 6.15
N ASP A 43 -13.96 -3.91 5.14
CA ASP A 43 -14.34 -3.40 3.82
C ASP A 43 -15.05 -4.48 3.00
N THR A 44 -15.87 -4.07 2.05
CA THR A 44 -16.65 -4.99 1.22
C THR A 44 -16.92 -4.43 -0.17
N THR A 45 -17.26 -5.32 -1.10
CA THR A 45 -17.69 -4.97 -2.46
C THR A 45 -19.20 -4.85 -2.59
N GLN A 46 -19.99 -5.66 -1.89
CA GLN A 46 -21.46 -5.71 -2.02
C GLN A 46 -22.17 -6.14 -0.75
N GLU A 47 -21.81 -7.28 -0.19
CA GLU A 47 -22.56 -7.95 0.86
C GLU A 47 -22.19 -7.42 2.25
N TRP A 48 -23.23 -7.21 3.07
CA TRP A 48 -23.08 -6.83 4.47
C TRP A 48 -24.12 -7.59 5.33
N PRO A 49 -23.74 -8.18 6.45
CA PRO A 49 -22.38 -8.30 6.98
C PRO A 49 -21.45 -9.12 6.10
N VAL A 50 -20.14 -8.89 6.21
CA VAL A 50 -19.13 -9.65 5.47
C VAL A 50 -19.14 -11.10 5.93
N ASP A 51 -19.29 -12.05 5.00
CA ASP A 51 -19.09 -13.46 5.28
C ASP A 51 -17.59 -13.75 5.38
N VAL A 52 -17.08 -13.68 6.61
CA VAL A 52 -15.65 -13.82 6.91
C VAL A 52 -15.08 -15.15 6.47
N GLU A 53 -15.81 -16.26 6.66
CA GLU A 53 -15.34 -17.60 6.27
C GLU A 53 -15.25 -17.74 4.76
N LYS A 54 -16.26 -17.26 4.04
CA LYS A 54 -16.27 -17.22 2.57
C LYS A 54 -15.10 -16.41 2.04
N GLU A 55 -14.88 -15.20 2.56
CA GLU A 55 -13.77 -14.34 2.14
C GLU A 55 -12.40 -14.98 2.42
N LEU A 56 -12.19 -15.59 3.58
CA LEU A 56 -10.94 -16.26 3.92
C LEU A 56 -10.69 -17.51 3.05
N ASN A 57 -11.74 -18.21 2.65
CA ASN A 57 -11.61 -19.35 1.73
C ASN A 57 -11.18 -18.91 0.31
N MET A 58 -11.49 -17.67 -0.09
CA MET A 58 -11.09 -17.09 -1.37
C MET A 58 -9.66 -16.52 -1.35
N VAL A 59 -8.99 -16.45 -0.19
CA VAL A 59 -7.60 -15.98 -0.10
C VAL A 59 -6.69 -16.90 -0.87
N THR A 60 -6.07 -16.39 -1.90
CA THR A 60 -5.09 -17.11 -2.71
C THR A 60 -3.74 -16.43 -2.68
N VAL A 61 -2.69 -17.23 -2.54
CA VAL A 61 -1.29 -16.75 -2.50
C VAL A 61 -0.82 -16.24 -3.88
N ASN A 62 -1.59 -16.53 -4.95
CA ASN A 62 -1.23 -16.21 -6.34
C ASN A 62 -2.32 -15.38 -7.04
N ASN A 63 -2.10 -14.11 -7.12
CA ASN A 63 -2.47 -13.08 -8.14
C ASN A 63 -3.90 -12.92 -8.70
N ASN A 64 -4.85 -13.81 -8.48
CA ASN A 64 -6.22 -13.68 -9.02
C ASN A 64 -7.33 -13.87 -7.98
N GLY A 65 -6.99 -13.85 -6.69
CA GLY A 65 -7.95 -13.98 -5.59
C GLY A 65 -7.84 -12.83 -4.57
N SER A 66 -8.66 -12.93 -3.55
CA SER A 66 -8.61 -12.00 -2.40
C SER A 66 -7.24 -12.05 -1.71
N GLU A 67 -6.67 -10.89 -1.39
CA GLU A 67 -5.44 -10.76 -0.60
C GLU A 67 -5.72 -10.94 0.92
N GLY A 68 -6.99 -11.08 1.31
CA GLY A 68 -7.47 -11.22 2.67
C GLY A 68 -8.58 -10.23 3.02
N LEU A 69 -8.87 -10.13 4.30
CA LEU A 69 -9.82 -9.17 4.86
C LEU A 69 -9.15 -7.82 5.06
N PHE A 70 -9.80 -6.77 4.60
CA PHE A 70 -9.31 -5.40 4.73
C PHE A 70 -10.20 -4.59 5.67
N LEU A 71 -9.58 -3.67 6.39
CA LEU A 71 -10.28 -2.59 7.09
C LEU A 71 -10.76 -1.55 6.07
N SER A 72 -11.94 -0.99 6.28
CA SER A 72 -12.46 0.07 5.42
C SER A 72 -11.81 1.42 5.75
N PRO A 73 -11.04 2.02 4.83
CA PRO A 73 -10.38 3.31 5.09
C PRO A 73 -11.35 4.45 5.39
N ASN A 74 -12.59 4.34 4.91
CA ASN A 74 -13.62 5.34 5.12
C ASN A 74 -14.53 5.07 6.34
N HIS A 75 -14.34 3.96 7.06
CA HIS A 75 -15.03 3.76 8.34
C HIS A 75 -14.56 4.83 9.33
N PRO A 76 -15.46 5.48 10.10
CA PRO A 76 -15.11 6.60 10.97
C PRO A 76 -13.99 6.33 11.97
N ASP A 77 -13.92 5.12 12.52
CA ASP A 77 -13.01 4.77 13.60
C ASP A 77 -11.67 4.17 13.14
N VAL A 78 -11.59 3.65 11.90
CA VAL A 78 -10.43 2.86 11.44
C VAL A 78 -9.15 3.69 11.42
N ASN A 79 -9.15 4.85 10.76
CA ASN A 79 -7.95 5.69 10.68
C ASN A 79 -7.50 6.17 12.06
N GLY A 80 -8.44 6.53 12.95
CA GLY A 80 -8.14 6.91 14.33
C GLY A 80 -7.51 5.76 15.14
N TYR A 81 -7.94 4.53 14.92
CA TYR A 81 -7.33 3.35 15.51
C TYR A 81 -5.90 3.13 15.00
N LEU A 82 -5.69 3.19 13.69
CA LEU A 82 -4.36 3.00 13.08
C LEU A 82 -3.36 4.06 13.56
N ILE A 83 -3.76 5.30 13.72
CA ILE A 83 -2.92 6.35 14.31
C ILE A 83 -2.50 6.02 15.75
N LYS A 84 -3.36 5.40 16.54
CA LYS A 84 -2.99 4.94 17.91
C LYS A 84 -1.95 3.82 17.86
N VAL A 85 -2.08 2.88 16.92
CA VAL A 85 -1.10 1.81 16.71
C VAL A 85 0.25 2.40 16.27
N PHE A 86 0.25 3.35 15.33
CA PHE A 86 1.48 4.01 14.89
C PHE A 86 2.13 4.80 16.01
N ARG A 87 1.35 5.50 16.84
CA ARG A 87 1.86 6.19 18.03
C ARG A 87 2.55 5.24 18.99
N GLU A 88 1.93 4.11 19.28
CA GLU A 88 2.54 3.07 20.12
C GLU A 88 3.89 2.61 19.56
N LEU A 89 3.95 2.29 18.27
CA LEU A 89 5.19 1.83 17.62
C LEU A 89 6.32 2.88 17.72
N ILE A 90 6.06 4.12 17.35
CA ILE A 90 7.11 5.16 17.33
C ILE A 90 7.47 5.68 18.73
N THR A 91 6.62 5.46 19.73
CA THR A 91 6.90 5.87 21.13
C THR A 91 7.67 4.78 21.88
N ASN A 92 7.26 3.52 21.73
CA ASN A 92 7.76 2.44 22.59
C ASN A 92 8.95 1.68 21.99
N TYR A 93 9.21 1.83 20.70
CA TYR A 93 10.30 1.11 20.03
C TYR A 93 11.26 2.10 19.37
N ASP A 94 12.55 1.87 19.55
CA ASP A 94 13.62 2.72 19.01
C ASP A 94 13.93 2.37 17.54
N ILE A 95 12.89 2.45 16.72
CA ILE A 95 12.93 2.23 15.27
C ILE A 95 13.39 3.51 14.55
N ASP A 96 14.08 3.36 13.41
CA ASP A 96 14.51 4.49 12.56
C ASP A 96 13.41 4.96 11.61
N GLY A 97 12.41 4.13 11.36
CA GLY A 97 11.32 4.46 10.43
C GLY A 97 10.08 3.61 10.57
N LEU A 98 9.00 4.09 9.99
CA LEU A 98 7.73 3.42 9.83
C LEU A 98 7.48 3.17 8.34
N HIS A 99 7.38 1.89 7.94
CA HIS A 99 7.10 1.47 6.57
C HIS A 99 5.67 0.98 6.44
N LEU A 100 4.86 1.72 5.68
CA LEU A 100 3.43 1.47 5.50
C LEU A 100 3.19 0.60 4.27
N ASP A 101 2.87 -0.66 4.46
CA ASP A 101 2.40 -1.53 3.38
C ASP A 101 0.88 -1.66 3.42
N TYR A 102 0.27 -2.06 2.31
CA TYR A 102 -1.19 -2.13 2.17
C TYR A 102 -1.92 -0.83 2.55
N ILE A 103 -1.27 0.31 2.40
CA ILE A 103 -1.85 1.65 2.57
C ILE A 103 -2.71 1.99 1.33
N ARG A 104 -3.77 1.21 1.12
CA ARG A 104 -4.60 1.21 -0.08
C ARG A 104 -5.87 0.39 0.10
N TYR A 105 -6.83 0.57 -0.79
CA TYR A 105 -7.92 -0.40 -0.96
C TYR A 105 -7.40 -1.69 -1.59
N GLN A 106 -8.15 -2.78 -1.43
CA GLN A 106 -7.83 -4.05 -2.06
C GLN A 106 -7.95 -3.97 -3.58
N ASP A 107 -9.07 -3.40 -4.07
CA ASP A 107 -9.34 -3.16 -5.50
C ASP A 107 -10.35 -2.02 -5.69
N ALA A 108 -10.62 -1.66 -6.96
CA ALA A 108 -11.52 -0.57 -7.35
C ALA A 108 -12.96 -0.72 -6.84
N GLU A 109 -13.46 -1.94 -6.78
CA GLU A 109 -14.83 -2.26 -6.37
C GLU A 109 -15.06 -2.24 -4.85
N TYR A 110 -13.99 -2.29 -4.06
CA TYR A 110 -14.07 -2.19 -2.60
C TYR A 110 -14.42 -0.76 -2.14
N GLY A 111 -14.85 -0.64 -0.89
CA GLY A 111 -15.20 0.61 -0.25
C GLY A 111 -16.67 0.72 0.12
N ARG A 112 -17.47 -0.34 -0.08
CA ARG A 112 -18.93 -0.32 0.14
C ARG A 112 -19.33 -0.67 1.58
N ASN A 113 -18.47 -0.49 2.55
CA ASN A 113 -18.81 -0.60 3.97
C ASN A 113 -19.99 0.35 4.29
N PRO A 114 -21.06 -0.11 5.00
CA PRO A 114 -22.25 0.70 5.27
C PRO A 114 -21.96 2.02 6.01
N TYR A 115 -21.00 2.02 6.94
CA TYR A 115 -20.59 3.24 7.65
C TYR A 115 -19.88 4.22 6.73
N ALA A 116 -19.08 3.71 5.77
CA ALA A 116 -18.44 4.53 4.73
C ALA A 116 -19.49 5.15 3.79
N ILE A 117 -20.52 4.38 3.40
CA ILE A 117 -21.65 4.88 2.58
C ILE A 117 -22.42 5.96 3.35
N ALA A 118 -22.76 5.71 4.63
CA ALA A 118 -23.46 6.67 5.47
C ALA A 118 -22.66 7.98 5.61
N ARG A 119 -21.35 7.86 5.83
CA ARG A 119 -20.45 9.01 5.90
C ARG A 119 -20.43 9.80 4.59
N PHE A 120 -20.35 9.14 3.44
CA PHE A 120 -20.41 9.80 2.14
C PHE A 120 -21.74 10.55 1.94
N LYS A 121 -22.87 9.92 2.31
CA LYS A 121 -24.20 10.57 2.25
C LYS A 121 -24.23 11.85 3.08
N ASN A 122 -23.71 11.78 4.30
CA ASN A 122 -23.68 12.92 5.21
C ASN A 122 -22.77 14.06 4.69
N GLU A 123 -21.60 13.72 4.14
CA GLU A 123 -20.65 14.72 3.66
C GLU A 123 -21.04 15.33 2.30
N SER A 124 -21.64 14.55 1.41
CA SER A 124 -21.90 14.97 0.01
C SER A 124 -23.37 15.27 -0.29
N GLY A 125 -24.29 14.87 0.57
CA GLY A 125 -25.73 14.90 0.31
C GLY A 125 -26.20 13.90 -0.76
N ASN A 126 -25.34 12.97 -1.22
CA ASN A 126 -25.65 12.03 -2.29
C ASN A 126 -25.63 10.59 -1.81
N ASP A 127 -26.55 9.77 -2.33
CA ASP A 127 -26.53 8.32 -2.13
C ASP A 127 -25.76 7.63 -3.25
N PRO A 128 -24.66 6.91 -2.96
CA PRO A 128 -23.90 6.18 -3.99
C PRO A 128 -24.54 4.83 -4.36
N GLY A 129 -25.48 4.29 -3.57
CA GLY A 129 -26.11 2.99 -3.81
C GLY A 129 -26.71 2.85 -5.22
N PRO A 130 -27.55 3.79 -5.69
CA PRO A 130 -28.07 3.77 -7.06
C PRO A 130 -26.96 3.81 -8.12
N TRP A 131 -25.82 4.47 -7.86
CA TRP A 131 -24.72 4.54 -8.81
C TRP A 131 -24.01 3.20 -8.98
N PHE A 132 -23.86 2.45 -7.88
CA PHE A 132 -23.28 1.10 -7.93
C PHE A 132 -24.16 0.17 -8.76
N LEU A 133 -25.48 0.18 -8.54
CA LEU A 133 -26.41 -0.63 -9.29
C LEU A 133 -26.45 -0.26 -10.79
N GLU A 134 -26.38 1.04 -11.12
CA GLU A 134 -26.32 1.49 -12.50
C GLU A 134 -25.00 1.02 -13.14
N MET A 135 -23.86 1.11 -12.43
CA MET A 135 -22.57 0.68 -12.93
C MET A 135 -22.51 -0.83 -13.22
N GLU A 136 -23.14 -1.65 -12.38
CA GLU A 136 -23.21 -3.12 -12.55
C GLU A 136 -24.09 -3.55 -13.72
N ARG A 137 -25.15 -2.77 -14.02
CA ARG A 137 -26.12 -3.09 -15.07
C ARG A 137 -25.76 -2.51 -16.44
N SER A 138 -24.88 -1.52 -16.47
CA SER A 138 -24.59 -0.76 -17.68
C SER A 138 -23.35 -1.27 -18.38
N THR A 139 -23.46 -1.61 -19.65
CA THR A 139 -22.30 -1.91 -20.50
C THR A 139 -21.53 -0.65 -20.88
N ILE A 140 -22.21 0.50 -20.93
CA ILE A 140 -21.60 1.82 -21.20
C ILE A 140 -22.09 2.79 -20.14
N ALA A 141 -21.16 3.33 -19.35
CA ALA A 141 -21.48 4.30 -18.32
C ALA A 141 -21.86 5.68 -18.92
N SER A 142 -22.96 6.25 -18.45
CA SER A 142 -23.38 7.60 -18.82
C SER A 142 -22.37 8.65 -18.30
N PRO A 143 -22.25 9.84 -18.93
CA PRO A 143 -21.39 10.93 -18.41
C PRO A 143 -21.76 11.33 -16.98
N ARG A 144 -23.05 11.27 -16.61
CA ARG A 144 -23.53 11.52 -15.25
C ARG A 144 -22.99 10.45 -14.27
N LEU A 145 -23.11 9.18 -14.62
CA LEU A 145 -22.59 8.07 -13.81
C LEU A 145 -21.07 8.17 -13.63
N ILE A 146 -20.33 8.45 -14.69
CA ILE A 146 -18.88 8.68 -14.64
C ILE A 146 -18.56 9.83 -13.66
N GLY A 147 -19.30 10.94 -13.72
CA GLY A 147 -19.13 12.06 -12.79
C GLY A 147 -19.40 11.68 -11.34
N ASN A 148 -20.44 10.89 -11.08
CA ASN A 148 -20.79 10.40 -9.76
C ASN A 148 -19.74 9.43 -9.21
N MET A 149 -19.30 8.48 -10.02
CA MET A 149 -18.24 7.54 -9.64
C MET A 149 -16.89 8.25 -9.37
N LYS A 150 -16.57 9.33 -10.10
CA LYS A 150 -15.42 10.19 -9.78
C LYS A 150 -15.51 10.80 -8.38
N ARG A 151 -16.70 11.27 -7.95
CA ARG A 151 -16.92 11.80 -6.59
C ARG A 151 -16.69 10.72 -5.53
N TRP A 152 -17.25 9.52 -5.74
CA TRP A 152 -17.06 8.38 -4.87
C TRP A 152 -15.58 7.97 -4.78
N ASN A 153 -14.89 7.86 -5.91
CA ASN A 153 -13.48 7.52 -5.96
C ASN A 153 -12.60 8.59 -5.30
N ASN A 154 -12.95 9.88 -5.43
CA ASN A 154 -12.27 10.95 -4.70
C ASN A 154 -12.46 10.82 -3.18
N PHE A 155 -13.64 10.44 -2.73
CA PHE A 155 -13.91 10.19 -1.31
C PHE A 155 -13.04 9.02 -0.79
N LYS A 156 -12.89 7.94 -1.55
CA LYS A 156 -12.00 6.84 -1.21
C LYS A 156 -10.53 7.29 -1.13
N ARG A 157 -10.04 8.01 -2.13
CA ARG A 157 -8.67 8.54 -2.14
C ARG A 157 -8.37 9.46 -0.94
N LYS A 158 -9.31 10.34 -0.63
CA LYS A 158 -9.17 11.24 0.52
C LYS A 158 -8.98 10.49 1.84
N ALA A 159 -9.67 9.37 2.05
CA ALA A 159 -9.54 8.60 3.28
C ALA A 159 -8.12 8.02 3.45
N VAL A 160 -7.56 7.44 2.39
CA VAL A 160 -6.19 6.90 2.42
C VAL A 160 -5.17 8.03 2.59
N THR A 161 -5.30 9.12 1.82
CA THR A 161 -4.40 10.28 1.92
C THR A 161 -4.50 10.98 3.28
N SER A 162 -5.69 10.99 3.92
CA SER A 162 -5.85 11.53 5.27
C SER A 162 -5.02 10.75 6.29
N LEU A 163 -5.07 9.41 6.27
CA LEU A 163 -4.24 8.60 7.17
C LEU A 163 -2.75 8.92 6.99
N VAL A 164 -2.29 9.05 5.75
CA VAL A 164 -0.89 9.39 5.45
C VAL A 164 -0.52 10.76 6.01
N LYS A 165 -1.37 11.76 5.82
CA LYS A 165 -1.19 13.11 6.37
C LYS A 165 -1.16 13.10 7.90
N ASP A 166 -2.10 12.38 8.52
CA ASP A 166 -2.21 12.29 9.98
C ASP A 166 -1.02 11.53 10.58
N THR A 167 -0.48 10.52 9.84
CA THR A 167 0.76 9.84 10.23
C THR A 167 1.96 10.81 10.20
N ARG A 168 2.07 11.68 9.20
CA ARG A 168 3.12 12.72 9.16
C ARG A 168 2.98 13.67 10.34
N ALA A 169 1.77 14.14 10.65
CA ALA A 169 1.53 15.01 11.78
C ALA A 169 1.93 14.32 13.10
N LEU A 170 1.56 13.07 13.28
CA LEU A 170 1.95 12.26 14.44
C LEU A 170 3.48 12.14 14.58
N VAL A 171 4.17 11.81 13.48
CA VAL A 171 5.64 11.66 13.51
C VAL A 171 6.31 12.99 13.84
N ASN A 172 5.84 14.09 13.27
CA ASN A 172 6.38 15.43 13.58
C ASN A 172 6.17 15.81 15.06
N GLU A 173 5.08 15.34 15.68
CA GLU A 173 4.78 15.58 17.11
C GLU A 173 5.66 14.73 18.04
N VAL A 174 5.81 13.42 17.72
CA VAL A 174 6.35 12.42 18.66
C VAL A 174 7.83 12.14 18.42
N ARG A 175 8.22 11.99 17.16
CA ARG A 175 9.59 11.64 16.75
C ARG A 175 9.90 12.19 15.36
N PRO A 176 10.29 13.46 15.22
CA PRO A 176 10.48 14.14 13.93
C PRO A 176 11.52 13.51 13.00
N ASP A 177 12.48 12.78 13.54
CA ASP A 177 13.56 12.08 12.83
C ASP A 177 13.16 10.68 12.32
N CYS A 178 11.98 10.16 12.73
CA CYS A 178 11.47 8.89 12.26
C CYS A 178 11.04 8.99 10.77
N ILE A 179 11.64 8.18 9.92
CA ILE A 179 11.36 8.14 8.48
C ILE A 179 9.99 7.50 8.23
N ILE A 180 9.16 8.14 7.40
CA ILE A 180 7.91 7.54 6.92
C ILE A 180 8.11 7.09 5.47
N SER A 181 7.88 5.81 5.22
CA SER A 181 7.91 5.25 3.87
C SER A 181 6.70 4.37 3.58
N ALA A 182 6.40 4.12 2.31
CA ALA A 182 5.28 3.27 1.92
C ALA A 182 5.63 2.36 0.74
N ALA A 183 5.15 1.10 0.82
CA ALA A 183 5.06 0.22 -0.34
C ALA A 183 3.90 0.67 -1.23
N VAL A 184 4.19 0.89 -2.52
CA VAL A 184 3.20 1.45 -3.45
C VAL A 184 3.13 0.65 -4.75
N LYS A 185 1.98 0.70 -5.42
CA LYS A 185 1.85 0.12 -6.76
C LYS A 185 2.70 0.93 -7.75
N PRO A 186 3.50 0.28 -8.61
CA PRO A 186 4.53 0.96 -9.40
C PRO A 186 3.95 1.86 -10.52
N ASN A 187 2.81 1.48 -11.10
CA ASN A 187 2.13 2.29 -12.09
C ASN A 187 1.25 3.34 -11.41
N LEU A 188 1.56 4.63 -11.60
CA LEU A 188 0.85 5.76 -10.98
C LEU A 188 -0.66 5.78 -11.25
N TYR A 189 -1.04 5.47 -12.49
CA TYR A 189 -2.45 5.49 -12.88
C TYR A 189 -3.22 4.34 -12.22
N VAL A 190 -2.62 3.14 -12.23
CA VAL A 190 -3.19 1.97 -11.57
C VAL A 190 -3.26 2.17 -10.05
N ALA A 191 -2.21 2.71 -9.44
CA ALA A 191 -2.17 3.04 -8.03
C ALA A 191 -3.33 3.96 -7.65
N ARG A 192 -3.53 5.02 -8.43
CA ARG A 192 -4.54 6.05 -8.18
C ARG A 192 -5.96 5.57 -8.44
N GLU A 193 -6.22 4.95 -9.59
CA GLU A 193 -7.59 4.68 -10.04
C GLU A 193 -8.14 3.33 -9.53
N ARG A 194 -7.25 2.34 -9.31
CA ARG A 194 -7.65 1.01 -8.85
C ARG A 194 -7.49 0.81 -7.35
N TYR A 195 -6.40 1.35 -6.79
CA TYR A 195 -6.01 1.13 -5.39
C TYR A 195 -6.20 2.36 -4.51
N PHE A 196 -6.58 3.51 -5.09
CA PHE A 196 -6.78 4.80 -4.40
C PHE A 196 -5.56 5.29 -3.63
N GLN A 197 -4.39 4.97 -4.16
CA GLN A 197 -3.07 5.23 -3.60
C GLN A 197 -2.42 6.37 -4.41
N GLU A 198 -2.51 7.60 -3.89
CA GLU A 198 -2.00 8.82 -4.54
C GLU A 198 -0.59 9.15 -4.06
N TRP A 199 0.36 8.21 -4.19
CA TRP A 199 1.70 8.39 -3.64
C TRP A 199 2.50 9.53 -4.28
N ASN A 200 2.17 9.93 -5.48
CA ASN A 200 2.70 11.14 -6.09
C ASN A 200 2.30 12.41 -5.30
N VAL A 201 1.04 12.48 -4.85
CA VAL A 201 0.55 13.57 -3.99
C VAL A 201 1.24 13.51 -2.64
N TRP A 202 1.43 12.34 -2.06
CA TRP A 202 2.06 12.18 -0.75
C TRP A 202 3.50 12.66 -0.74
N LEU A 203 4.28 12.34 -1.78
CA LEU A 203 5.65 12.85 -1.95
C LEU A 203 5.69 14.36 -2.19
N ALA A 204 4.82 14.88 -3.07
CA ALA A 204 4.77 16.29 -3.41
C ALA A 204 4.37 17.16 -2.21
N ALA A 205 3.46 16.67 -1.37
CA ALA A 205 3.02 17.34 -0.15
C ALA A 205 4.00 17.17 1.05
N GLY A 206 5.04 16.35 0.91
CA GLY A 206 5.99 16.06 1.99
C GLY A 206 5.43 15.17 3.10
N TYR A 207 4.36 14.43 2.83
CA TYR A 207 3.79 13.50 3.81
C TYR A 207 4.60 12.22 3.94
N MET A 208 5.35 11.82 2.89
CA MET A 208 6.27 10.68 2.87
C MET A 208 7.69 11.15 2.63
N ASP A 209 8.64 10.53 3.32
CA ASP A 209 10.08 10.73 3.05
C ASP A 209 10.50 9.91 1.85
N TRP A 210 10.02 8.64 1.77
CA TRP A 210 10.29 7.71 0.67
C TRP A 210 9.02 6.99 0.24
N VAL A 211 9.02 6.52 -1.01
CA VAL A 211 8.09 5.50 -1.50
C VAL A 211 8.87 4.36 -2.14
N VAL A 212 8.34 3.15 -2.01
CA VAL A 212 8.92 1.93 -2.57
C VAL A 212 7.93 1.35 -3.59
N PRO A 213 8.01 1.75 -4.87
CA PRO A 213 7.20 1.11 -5.91
C PRO A 213 7.55 -0.37 -6.02
N MET A 214 6.58 -1.25 -5.75
CA MET A 214 6.74 -2.71 -5.84
C MET A 214 6.78 -3.15 -7.31
N ASN A 215 7.88 -2.83 -8.01
CA ASN A 215 8.04 -3.14 -9.42
C ASN A 215 8.52 -4.59 -9.60
N TYR A 216 7.66 -5.53 -9.22
CA TYR A 216 7.96 -6.94 -9.07
C TYR A 216 7.70 -7.78 -10.32
N SER A 217 7.44 -7.16 -11.48
CA SER A 217 7.27 -7.92 -12.71
C SER A 217 8.54 -8.70 -13.07
N PRO A 218 8.45 -10.02 -13.34
CA PRO A 218 9.59 -10.78 -13.86
C PRO A 218 9.97 -10.35 -15.28
N LYS A 219 9.01 -9.78 -16.05
CA LYS A 219 9.24 -9.34 -17.42
C LYS A 219 9.88 -7.96 -17.47
N MET A 220 11.08 -7.87 -18.07
CA MET A 220 11.82 -6.61 -18.21
C MET A 220 11.00 -5.51 -18.89
N ARG A 221 10.22 -5.85 -19.95
CA ARG A 221 9.36 -4.89 -20.66
C ARG A 221 8.33 -4.22 -19.74
N GLU A 222 7.72 -4.96 -18.84
CA GLU A 222 6.73 -4.41 -17.89
C GLU A 222 7.43 -3.61 -16.80
N PHE A 223 8.58 -4.09 -16.33
CA PHE A 223 9.42 -3.38 -15.37
C PHE A 223 9.82 -2.00 -15.91
N ALA A 224 10.35 -1.94 -17.14
CA ALA A 224 10.75 -0.71 -17.81
C ALA A 224 9.57 0.24 -18.02
N ARG A 225 8.41 -0.26 -18.47
CA ARG A 225 7.20 0.56 -18.64
C ARG A 225 6.79 1.29 -17.35
N ASN A 226 6.90 0.63 -16.20
CA ASN A 226 6.58 1.28 -14.92
C ASN A 226 7.56 2.40 -14.60
N ILE A 227 8.85 2.23 -14.92
CA ILE A 227 9.87 3.27 -14.78
C ILE A 227 9.57 4.45 -15.72
N ASP A 228 9.19 4.19 -16.97
CA ASP A 228 8.82 5.23 -17.93
C ASP A 228 7.62 6.05 -17.40
N VAL A 229 6.57 5.37 -16.91
CA VAL A 229 5.42 6.07 -16.32
C VAL A 229 5.83 6.98 -15.16
N ILE A 230 6.76 6.55 -14.30
CA ILE A 230 7.26 7.39 -13.22
C ILE A 230 8.06 8.57 -13.78
N ASN A 231 8.95 8.33 -14.76
CA ASN A 231 9.77 9.35 -15.37
C ASN A 231 8.96 10.45 -16.07
N ASP A 232 7.89 10.05 -16.77
CA ASP A 232 7.02 10.97 -17.52
C ASP A 232 6.14 11.83 -16.61
N ASN A 233 5.84 11.35 -15.38
CA ASN A 233 4.88 11.98 -14.50
C ASN A 233 5.48 12.59 -13.23
N PHE A 234 6.79 12.36 -12.98
CA PHE A 234 7.45 12.84 -11.77
C PHE A 234 8.65 13.73 -12.07
N PRO A 235 8.73 14.94 -11.47
CA PRO A 235 9.92 15.76 -11.56
C PRO A 235 11.16 15.04 -11.01
N LYS A 236 12.30 15.22 -11.69
CA LYS A 236 13.60 14.58 -11.32
C LYS A 236 13.98 14.76 -9.84
N LYS A 237 13.63 15.89 -9.23
CA LYS A 237 13.91 16.19 -7.82
C LYS A 237 13.34 15.19 -6.81
N TYR A 238 12.36 14.36 -7.21
CA TYR A 238 11.78 13.34 -6.33
C TYR A 238 12.45 11.97 -6.46
N ARG A 239 13.35 11.75 -7.43
CA ARG A 239 13.93 10.43 -7.71
C ARG A 239 14.71 9.87 -6.52
N GLU A 240 15.38 10.73 -5.77
CA GLU A 240 16.05 10.37 -4.52
C GLU A 240 15.10 9.83 -3.43
N LYS A 241 13.82 10.14 -3.54
CA LYS A 241 12.77 9.69 -2.61
C LYS A 241 12.02 8.46 -3.10
N ILE A 242 12.33 7.97 -4.30
CA ILE A 242 11.73 6.78 -4.90
C ILE A 242 12.76 5.65 -4.85
N ILE A 243 12.49 4.67 -3.99
CA ILE A 243 13.35 3.49 -3.80
C ILE A 243 12.77 2.37 -4.65
N MET A 244 13.41 2.02 -5.77
CA MET A 244 12.86 1.03 -6.70
C MET A 244 12.83 -0.36 -6.08
N GLY A 245 11.63 -0.92 -5.92
CA GLY A 245 11.42 -2.25 -5.38
C GLY A 245 11.59 -3.33 -6.45
N ILE A 246 12.43 -4.32 -6.16
CA ILE A 246 12.74 -5.45 -7.04
C ILE A 246 12.49 -6.75 -6.30
N ALA A 247 11.68 -7.65 -6.88
CA ALA A 247 11.45 -8.98 -6.32
C ALA A 247 12.59 -9.93 -6.67
N LEU A 248 12.96 -10.80 -5.72
CA LEU A 248 13.96 -11.86 -5.96
C LEU A 248 13.32 -13.25 -6.14
N HIS A 249 12.08 -13.44 -5.69
CA HIS A 249 11.41 -14.74 -5.63
C HIS A 249 10.90 -15.25 -6.99
N ASN A 250 10.84 -14.42 -8.01
CA ASN A 250 10.19 -14.75 -9.29
C ASN A 250 11.09 -14.53 -10.52
N GLN A 251 12.38 -14.41 -10.33
CA GLN A 251 13.36 -14.17 -11.39
C GLN A 251 14.74 -14.70 -11.02
N LYS A 252 15.65 -14.80 -12.00
CA LYS A 252 17.05 -15.22 -11.77
C LYS A 252 17.90 -14.07 -11.23
N PRO A 253 19.04 -14.34 -10.56
CA PRO A 253 19.96 -13.29 -10.09
C PRO A 253 20.39 -12.31 -11.19
N SER A 254 20.75 -12.83 -12.38
CA SER A 254 21.15 -11.98 -13.53
C SER A 254 20.05 -11.02 -13.99
N GLU A 255 18.79 -11.46 -13.95
CA GLU A 255 17.63 -10.61 -14.30
C GLU A 255 17.38 -9.54 -13.23
N ALA A 256 17.68 -9.85 -11.96
CA ALA A 256 17.61 -8.85 -10.88
C ALA A 256 18.72 -7.78 -11.05
N VAL A 257 19.96 -8.20 -11.39
CA VAL A 257 21.08 -7.28 -11.70
C VAL A 257 20.71 -6.35 -12.85
N GLU A 258 20.19 -6.90 -13.96
CA GLU A 258 19.75 -6.11 -15.13
C GLU A 258 18.72 -5.03 -14.74
N LYS A 259 17.76 -5.36 -13.89
CA LYS A 259 16.76 -4.42 -13.40
C LYS A 259 17.33 -3.35 -12.47
N ILE A 260 18.32 -3.69 -11.64
CA ILE A 260 19.04 -2.72 -10.81
C ILE A 260 19.78 -1.73 -11.71
N GLN A 261 20.55 -2.22 -12.68
CA GLN A 261 21.28 -1.38 -13.62
C GLN A 261 20.32 -0.48 -14.42
N PHE A 262 19.22 -1.04 -14.92
CA PHE A 262 18.19 -0.27 -15.63
C PHE A 262 17.57 0.81 -14.75
N SER A 263 17.30 0.52 -13.47
CA SER A 263 16.77 1.50 -12.53
C SER A 263 17.75 2.67 -12.31
N ARG A 264 19.04 2.38 -12.20
CA ARG A 264 20.10 3.39 -12.05
C ARG A 264 20.24 4.25 -13.30
N LEU A 265 20.20 3.66 -14.49
CA LEU A 265 20.15 4.40 -15.76
C LEU A 265 18.93 5.31 -15.83
N GLY A 266 17.79 4.88 -15.29
CA GLY A 266 16.59 5.69 -15.11
C GLY A 266 16.71 6.77 -14.02
N GLN A 267 17.88 6.93 -13.40
CA GLN A 267 18.19 7.88 -12.33
C GLN A 267 17.45 7.61 -11.01
N PHE A 268 17.20 6.32 -10.69
CA PHE A 268 16.72 5.87 -9.39
C PHE A 268 17.89 5.23 -8.63
N PRO A 269 18.63 5.99 -7.80
CA PRO A 269 19.87 5.51 -7.19
C PRO A 269 19.63 4.50 -6.06
N ARG A 270 18.43 4.51 -5.48
CA ARG A 270 18.07 3.68 -4.33
C ARG A 270 17.24 2.48 -4.74
N ILE A 271 17.64 1.31 -4.24
CA ILE A 271 17.00 0.02 -4.54
C ILE A 271 16.54 -0.64 -3.24
N SER A 272 15.38 -1.28 -3.30
CA SER A 272 14.88 -2.18 -2.28
C SER A 272 14.65 -3.55 -2.88
N VAL A 273 15.06 -4.61 -2.21
CA VAL A 273 14.86 -5.98 -2.68
C VAL A 273 13.90 -6.74 -1.78
N PHE A 274 13.00 -7.48 -2.39
CA PHE A 274 12.06 -8.35 -1.71
C PHE A 274 12.30 -9.81 -2.11
N SER A 275 12.84 -10.66 -1.24
CA SER A 275 13.11 -10.37 0.15
C SER A 275 14.49 -10.91 0.56
N TYR A 276 15.01 -10.42 1.70
CA TYR A 276 16.24 -10.89 2.32
C TYR A 276 16.24 -12.41 2.54
N ASN A 277 15.10 -13.01 2.89
CA ASN A 277 14.96 -14.46 3.05
C ASN A 277 15.31 -15.26 1.79
N ILE A 278 15.18 -14.67 0.60
CA ILE A 278 15.61 -15.33 -0.65
C ILE A 278 17.13 -15.28 -0.74
N MET A 279 17.75 -14.16 -0.39
CA MET A 279 19.19 -13.98 -0.44
C MET A 279 19.93 -14.96 0.49
N ILE A 280 19.44 -15.18 1.72
CA ILE A 280 20.07 -16.12 2.65
C ILE A 280 19.88 -17.58 2.27
N LYS A 281 18.82 -17.90 1.50
CA LYS A 281 18.59 -19.27 0.99
C LYS A 281 19.40 -19.58 -0.26
N ASP A 282 19.71 -18.58 -1.05
CA ASP A 282 20.46 -18.71 -2.30
C ASP A 282 21.47 -17.57 -2.42
N HIS A 283 22.70 -17.86 -2.05
CA HIS A 283 23.80 -16.88 -2.04
C HIS A 283 24.12 -16.28 -3.41
N ARG A 284 23.65 -16.88 -4.51
CA ARG A 284 23.80 -16.26 -5.85
C ARG A 284 23.13 -14.89 -5.94
N TYR A 285 22.13 -14.61 -5.10
CA TYR A 285 21.53 -13.28 -5.03
C TYR A 285 22.36 -12.25 -4.26
N THR A 286 23.41 -12.64 -3.53
CA THR A 286 24.32 -11.68 -2.90
C THR A 286 25.15 -10.94 -3.93
N SER A 287 25.51 -11.60 -5.05
CA SER A 287 26.23 -10.98 -6.17
C SER A 287 25.48 -9.82 -6.84
N VAL A 288 24.17 -9.70 -6.60
CA VAL A 288 23.36 -8.55 -7.04
C VAL A 288 23.90 -7.22 -6.47
N PHE A 289 24.64 -7.29 -5.36
CA PHE A 289 25.21 -6.13 -4.67
C PHE A 289 26.74 -6.05 -4.78
N ASP A 290 27.38 -6.94 -5.52
CA ASP A 290 28.83 -6.90 -5.73
C ASP A 290 29.20 -5.65 -6.56
N GLU A 291 30.29 -4.97 -6.16
CA GLU A 291 30.73 -3.70 -6.78
C GLU A 291 31.01 -3.82 -8.28
N GLU A 292 31.41 -5.00 -8.76
CA GLU A 292 31.64 -5.26 -10.19
C GLU A 292 30.37 -5.17 -11.07
N ASN A 293 29.18 -5.19 -10.44
CA ASN A 293 27.90 -5.06 -11.13
C ASN A 293 27.36 -3.61 -11.08
N HIS A 294 28.18 -2.67 -10.71
CA HIS A 294 27.86 -1.24 -10.53
C HIS A 294 28.64 -0.36 -11.54
#